data_4fa4d1764464e94854b4c4b1d46dab8f
#
_entry.id   4fa4d1764464e94854b4c4b1d46dab8f
#
_cell.length_a   1.000
_cell.length_b   1.000
_cell.length_c   1.000
_cell.angle_alpha   90.00
_cell.angle_beta   90.00
_cell.angle_gamma   90.00
#
_symmetry.space_group_name_H-M   'P 1'
#
loop_
_entity.id
_entity.type
_entity.pdbx_description
1 polymer ?
#
loop_
_entity_poly.entity_id
_entity_poly.type
_entity_poly.pdbx_seq_one_letter_code
_entity_poly.pdbx_strand_id
1 'polypeptide(L)'
;MEDPVTAVTKHLVIKRLAGNSLMIMVAKEYFVDGVSPSTISYKYRVSKFRVRGYIQRVTEKIRNPYLASSIVKQVFPLILEVEPAVIKVGDRFICLLCDQSFNNEVTAENHIRRKHVDYVDETVKQIINDFRSAPSANTSK
;
A
#
# COMPACT_ATOMS: atom_id res chain seq x y z
N MET A 1 -0.32 -2.83 -20.26
CA MET A 1 -1.36 -2.44 -19.31
C MET A 1 -1.37 -3.42 -18.15
N GLU A 2 -1.37 -2.90 -16.95
CA GLU A 2 -1.34 -3.75 -15.77
C GLU A 2 -2.71 -4.30 -15.46
N ASP A 3 -2.78 -5.56 -15.04
CA ASP A 3 -4.04 -6.10 -14.57
C ASP A 3 -4.38 -5.53 -13.19
N PRO A 4 -5.63 -5.67 -12.74
CA PRO A 4 -6.04 -5.08 -11.45
C PRO A 4 -5.24 -5.56 -10.25
N VAL A 5 -4.88 -6.84 -10.21
CA VAL A 5 -4.11 -7.36 -9.08
C VAL A 5 -2.75 -6.69 -9.00
N THR A 6 -2.06 -6.60 -10.14
CA THR A 6 -0.74 -5.97 -10.20
C THR A 6 -0.85 -4.48 -9.87
N ALA A 7 -1.84 -3.79 -10.41
CA ALA A 7 -1.99 -2.35 -10.18
C ALA A 7 -2.25 -2.03 -8.70
N VAL A 8 -3.15 -2.77 -8.06
CA VAL A 8 -3.44 -2.55 -6.64
C VAL A 8 -2.23 -2.91 -5.80
N THR A 9 -1.60 -4.04 -6.09
CA THR A 9 -0.43 -4.49 -5.34
C THR A 9 0.70 -3.47 -5.44
N LYS A 10 0.95 -2.95 -6.63
CA LYS A 10 2.01 -1.96 -6.83
C LYS A 10 1.74 -0.68 -6.03
N HIS A 11 0.48 -0.23 -6.04
CA HIS A 11 0.11 0.95 -5.28
C HIS A 11 0.39 0.76 -3.79
N LEU A 12 0.00 -0.39 -3.24
CA LEU A 12 0.21 -0.69 -1.83
C LEU A 12 1.71 -0.86 -1.51
N VAL A 13 2.46 -1.49 -2.40
CA VAL A 13 3.90 -1.67 -2.21
C VAL A 13 4.60 -0.32 -2.14
N ILE A 14 4.26 0.60 -3.04
CA ILE A 14 4.88 1.92 -3.03
C ILE A 14 4.57 2.63 -1.71
N LYS A 15 3.33 2.58 -1.24
CA LYS A 15 2.96 3.20 0.01
C LYS A 15 3.68 2.57 1.20
N ARG A 16 3.81 1.25 1.17
CA ARG A 16 4.51 0.53 2.26
C ARG A 16 6.00 0.88 2.26
N LEU A 17 6.64 0.86 1.10
CA LEU A 17 8.06 1.19 0.99
C LEU A 17 8.31 2.64 1.39
N ALA A 18 7.40 3.53 1.05
CA ALA A 18 7.52 4.94 1.38
C ALA A 18 7.27 5.24 2.86
N GLY A 19 6.86 4.23 3.63
CA GLY A 19 6.63 4.42 5.06
C GLY A 19 5.33 5.13 5.40
N ASN A 20 4.36 5.12 4.47
CA ASN A 20 3.08 5.76 4.71
C ASN A 20 2.16 4.83 5.48
N SER A 21 2.41 4.74 6.79
CA SER A 21 1.68 3.81 7.64
C SER A 21 0.21 4.18 7.78
N LEU A 22 -0.12 5.46 7.74
CA LEU A 22 -1.51 5.89 7.84
C LEU A 22 -2.33 5.34 6.66
N MET A 23 -1.81 5.51 5.44
CA MET A 23 -2.51 5.00 4.26
C MET A 23 -2.67 3.48 4.32
N ILE A 24 -1.63 2.78 4.75
CA ILE A 24 -1.67 1.32 4.87
C ILE A 24 -2.74 0.90 5.88
N MET A 25 -2.82 1.58 7.03
CA MET A 25 -3.83 1.24 8.03
C MET A 25 -5.24 1.59 7.56
N VAL A 26 -5.41 2.70 6.82
CA VAL A 26 -6.70 3.03 6.25
C VAL A 26 -7.15 1.94 5.28
N ALA A 27 -6.24 1.47 4.43
CA ALA A 27 -6.56 0.41 3.47
C ALA A 27 -6.97 -0.87 4.20
N LYS A 28 -6.25 -1.20 5.25
CA LYS A 28 -6.60 -2.39 6.03
C LYS A 28 -8.00 -2.26 6.64
N GLU A 29 -8.25 -1.16 7.33
CA GLU A 29 -9.51 -1.03 8.04
C GLU A 29 -10.71 -0.96 7.10
N TYR A 30 -10.56 -0.27 6.00
CA TYR A 30 -11.68 -0.15 5.07
C TYR A 30 -11.88 -1.41 4.23
N PHE A 31 -10.83 -1.87 3.55
CA PHE A 31 -10.97 -2.98 2.61
C PHE A 31 -10.98 -4.36 3.27
N VAL A 32 -10.23 -4.52 4.33
CA VAL A 32 -10.13 -5.83 5.01
C VAL A 32 -11.17 -5.94 6.11
N ASP A 33 -11.26 -4.93 6.97
CA ASP A 33 -12.11 -4.98 8.16
C ASP A 33 -13.51 -4.41 7.97
N GLY A 34 -13.74 -3.71 6.87
CA GLY A 34 -15.08 -3.15 6.59
C GLY A 34 -15.46 -1.94 7.43
N VAL A 35 -14.47 -1.22 7.95
CA VAL A 35 -14.75 -0.06 8.80
C VAL A 35 -15.09 1.15 7.94
N SER A 36 -16.08 1.94 8.35
CA SER A 36 -16.51 3.10 7.57
C SER A 36 -15.47 4.21 7.54
N PRO A 37 -15.44 5.03 6.48
CA PRO A 37 -14.52 6.16 6.42
C PRO A 37 -14.68 7.13 7.59
N SER A 38 -15.91 7.33 8.06
CA SER A 38 -16.16 8.22 9.20
C SER A 38 -15.50 7.71 10.47
N THR A 39 -15.61 6.40 10.72
CA THR A 39 -15.00 5.79 11.89
C THR A 39 -13.48 5.86 11.81
N ILE A 40 -12.93 5.59 10.62
CA ILE A 40 -11.48 5.66 10.41
C ILE A 40 -10.97 7.08 10.65
N SER A 41 -11.68 8.06 10.09
CA SER A 41 -11.35 9.46 10.25
C SER A 41 -11.28 9.85 11.72
N TYR A 42 -12.26 9.43 12.48
CA TYR A 42 -12.32 9.73 13.90
C TYR A 42 -11.18 9.06 14.67
N LYS A 43 -10.95 7.80 14.36
CA LYS A 43 -9.94 6.99 15.05
C LYS A 43 -8.53 7.55 14.87
N TYR A 44 -8.20 7.97 13.67
CA TYR A 44 -6.84 8.45 13.38
C TYR A 44 -6.72 9.96 13.41
N ARG A 45 -7.82 10.67 13.72
CA ARG A 45 -7.84 12.13 13.81
C ARG A 45 -7.37 12.80 12.52
N VAL A 46 -7.86 12.27 11.40
CA VAL A 46 -7.59 12.85 10.10
C VAL A 46 -8.91 13.15 9.42
N SER A 47 -8.90 14.02 8.42
CA SER A 47 -10.15 14.39 7.76
C SER A 47 -10.75 13.22 7.01
N LYS A 48 -12.07 13.18 6.96
CA LYS A 48 -12.79 12.19 6.18
C LYS A 48 -12.41 12.29 4.70
N PHE A 49 -12.15 13.51 4.26
CA PHE A 49 -11.73 13.78 2.90
C PHE A 49 -10.41 13.06 2.59
N ARG A 50 -9.46 13.10 3.52
CA ARG A 50 -8.18 12.42 3.34
C ARG A 50 -8.35 10.91 3.32
N VAL A 51 -9.18 10.38 4.21
CA VAL A 51 -9.47 8.94 4.24
C VAL A 51 -10.10 8.50 2.93
N ARG A 52 -11.09 9.24 2.44
CA ARG A 52 -11.75 8.92 1.19
C ARG A 52 -10.79 9.00 0.00
N GLY A 53 -9.84 9.94 0.05
CA GLY A 53 -8.83 10.05 -0.99
C GLY A 53 -7.95 8.81 -1.09
N TYR A 54 -7.54 8.28 0.06
CA TYR A 54 -6.75 7.05 0.08
C TYR A 54 -7.54 5.88 -0.51
N ILE A 55 -8.80 5.75 -0.11
CA ILE A 55 -9.66 4.68 -0.59
C ILE A 55 -9.88 4.80 -2.09
N GLN A 56 -10.14 6.01 -2.54
CA GLN A 56 -10.42 6.27 -3.95
C GLN A 56 -9.24 5.89 -4.84
N ARG A 57 -8.02 6.16 -4.39
CA ARG A 57 -6.84 5.84 -5.19
C ARG A 57 -6.65 4.35 -5.37
N VAL A 58 -7.11 3.55 -4.41
CA VAL A 58 -7.10 2.09 -4.58
C VAL A 58 -8.20 1.67 -5.55
N THR A 59 -9.42 2.18 -5.35
CA THR A 59 -10.55 1.76 -6.17
C THR A 59 -10.43 2.24 -7.61
N GLU A 60 -9.70 3.32 -7.86
CA GLU A 60 -9.44 3.77 -9.24
C GLU A 60 -8.66 2.75 -10.06
N LYS A 61 -7.92 1.86 -9.40
CA LYS A 61 -7.12 0.86 -10.12
C LYS A 61 -8.00 -0.21 -10.73
N ILE A 62 -9.18 -0.38 -10.20
CA ILE A 62 -10.17 -1.27 -10.75
C ILE A 62 -11.53 -0.65 -10.51
N ARG A 63 -12.46 -0.86 -11.39
CA ARG A 63 -13.75 -0.19 -11.34
C ARG A 63 -14.80 -0.93 -10.53
N ASN A 64 -14.39 -2.00 -9.88
CA ASN A 64 -15.31 -2.84 -9.11
C ASN A 64 -14.88 -2.82 -7.64
N PRO A 65 -15.66 -2.19 -6.75
CA PRO A 65 -15.27 -2.08 -5.34
C PRO A 65 -15.20 -3.44 -4.63
N TYR A 66 -16.00 -4.40 -5.05
CA TYR A 66 -15.94 -5.73 -4.46
C TYR A 66 -14.64 -6.43 -4.82
N LEU A 67 -14.21 -6.25 -6.06
CA LEU A 67 -12.95 -6.83 -6.50
C LEU A 67 -11.78 -6.14 -5.80
N ALA A 68 -11.87 -4.81 -5.60
CA ALA A 68 -10.84 -4.07 -4.87
C ALA A 68 -10.68 -4.63 -3.47
N SER A 69 -11.77 -4.82 -2.75
CA SER A 69 -11.73 -5.37 -1.40
C SER A 69 -11.15 -6.78 -1.39
N SER A 70 -11.56 -7.60 -2.33
CA SER A 70 -11.06 -8.97 -2.42
C SER A 70 -9.55 -9.01 -2.65
N ILE A 71 -9.05 -8.19 -3.56
CA ILE A 71 -7.62 -8.14 -3.84
C ILE A 71 -6.85 -7.64 -2.62
N VAL A 72 -7.31 -6.55 -2.02
CA VAL A 72 -6.61 -6.01 -0.84
C VAL A 72 -6.58 -7.03 0.29
N LYS A 73 -7.70 -7.71 0.55
CA LYS A 73 -7.73 -8.74 1.59
C LYS A 73 -6.67 -9.80 1.37
N GLN A 74 -6.51 -10.21 0.13
CA GLN A 74 -5.60 -11.32 -0.18
C GLN A 74 -4.13 -10.92 -0.21
N VAL A 75 -3.82 -9.72 -0.70
CA VAL A 75 -2.42 -9.31 -0.78
C VAL A 75 -1.94 -8.62 0.49
N PHE A 76 -2.84 -8.14 1.35
CA PHE A 76 -2.46 -7.34 2.49
C PHE A 76 -1.47 -8.03 3.43
N PRO A 77 -1.64 -9.31 3.78
CA PRO A 77 -0.64 -9.96 4.64
C PRO A 77 0.75 -9.96 4.01
N LEU A 78 0.84 -10.07 2.69
CA LEU A 78 2.12 -10.05 2.00
C LEU A 78 2.70 -8.64 1.97
N ILE A 79 1.84 -7.63 1.86
CA ILE A 79 2.28 -6.23 1.93
C ILE A 79 2.94 -5.95 3.29
N LEU A 80 2.35 -6.47 4.36
CA LEU A 80 2.90 -6.24 5.70
C LEU A 80 4.26 -6.91 5.91
N GLU A 81 4.60 -7.90 5.12
CA GLU A 81 5.92 -8.53 5.19
C GLU A 81 7.00 -7.70 4.53
N VAL A 82 6.62 -6.71 3.74
CA VAL A 82 7.58 -5.82 3.09
C VAL A 82 8.10 -4.82 4.11
N GLU A 83 9.42 -4.70 4.22
CA GLU A 83 10.02 -3.72 5.12
C GLU A 83 9.94 -2.33 4.50
N PRO A 84 9.55 -1.31 5.27
CA PRO A 84 9.59 0.05 4.74
C PRO A 84 11.01 0.43 4.33
N ALA A 85 11.13 1.15 3.22
CA ALA A 85 12.41 1.63 2.73
C ALA A 85 12.69 3.07 3.13
N VAL A 86 11.67 3.79 3.57
CA VAL A 86 11.81 5.15 4.07
C VAL A 86 11.45 5.17 5.54
N ILE A 87 12.33 5.77 6.35
CA ILE A 87 12.06 5.94 7.78
C ILE A 87 12.10 7.42 8.12
N LYS A 88 11.37 7.77 9.17
CA LYS A 88 11.37 9.14 9.67
C LYS A 88 12.34 9.25 10.83
N VAL A 89 13.29 10.18 10.72
CA VAL A 89 14.26 10.44 11.77
C VAL A 89 14.16 11.94 12.07
N GLY A 90 13.63 12.30 13.23
CA GLY A 90 13.35 13.69 13.55
C GLY A 90 12.29 14.22 12.59
N ASP A 91 12.63 15.27 11.86
CA ASP A 91 11.73 15.85 10.86
C ASP A 91 12.15 15.51 9.43
N ARG A 92 13.06 14.55 9.27
CA ARG A 92 13.54 14.15 7.95
C ARG A 92 13.07 12.74 7.62
N PHE A 93 12.96 12.47 6.33
CA PHE A 93 12.60 11.15 5.81
C PHE A 93 13.81 10.62 5.05
N ILE A 94 14.30 9.46 5.46
CA ILE A 94 15.54 8.91 4.93
C ILE A 94 15.26 7.64 4.14
N CYS A 95 15.77 7.58 2.91
CA CYS A 95 15.66 6.38 2.09
C CYS A 95 16.78 5.42 2.47
N LEU A 96 16.42 4.26 2.97
CA LEU A 96 17.40 3.26 3.40
C LEU A 96 18.09 2.57 2.22
N LEU A 97 17.56 2.75 1.01
CA LEU A 97 18.15 2.13 -0.17
C LEU A 97 19.33 2.92 -0.73
N CYS A 98 19.37 4.22 -0.50
CA CYS A 98 20.42 5.08 -1.06
C CYS A 98 20.88 6.20 -0.13
N ASP A 99 20.34 6.26 1.09
CA ASP A 99 20.71 7.23 2.12
C ASP A 99 20.33 8.68 1.83
N GLN A 100 19.57 8.94 0.78
CA GLN A 100 19.09 10.32 0.55
C GLN A 100 18.03 10.67 1.56
N SER A 101 17.93 11.95 1.91
CA SER A 101 16.93 12.40 2.88
C SER A 101 16.06 13.48 2.26
N PHE A 102 14.84 13.60 2.79
CA PHE A 102 13.81 14.49 2.25
C PHE A 102 13.09 15.19 3.38
N ASN A 103 12.48 16.34 3.07
CA ASN A 103 11.77 17.14 4.05
C ASN A 103 10.34 16.68 4.29
N ASN A 104 9.76 15.98 3.34
CA ASN A 104 8.36 15.56 3.47
C ASN A 104 8.10 14.20 2.84
N GLU A 105 6.95 13.63 3.19
CA GLU A 105 6.57 12.30 2.74
C GLU A 105 6.36 12.18 1.25
N VAL A 106 5.78 13.21 0.66
CA VAL A 106 5.45 13.17 -0.77
C VAL A 106 6.72 13.08 -1.61
N THR A 107 7.74 13.88 -1.24
CA THR A 107 9.00 13.85 -1.95
C THR A 107 9.69 12.50 -1.80
N ALA A 108 9.64 11.93 -0.59
CA ALA A 108 10.24 10.63 -0.33
C ALA A 108 9.54 9.53 -1.14
N GLU A 109 8.21 9.58 -1.22
CA GLU A 109 7.46 8.61 -1.99
C GLU A 109 7.76 8.73 -3.48
N ASN A 110 7.85 9.96 -4.00
CA ASN A 110 8.19 10.17 -5.39
C ASN A 110 9.60 9.66 -5.71
N HIS A 111 10.51 9.79 -4.75
CA HIS A 111 11.86 9.26 -4.88
C HIS A 111 11.83 7.73 -5.05
N ILE A 112 11.06 7.03 -4.21
CA ILE A 112 10.92 5.59 -4.30
C ILE A 112 10.36 5.22 -5.68
N ARG A 113 9.33 5.94 -6.09
CA ARG A 113 8.63 5.64 -7.35
C ARG A 113 9.52 5.82 -8.57
N ARG A 114 10.42 6.80 -8.53
CA ARG A 114 11.23 7.15 -9.70
C ARG A 114 12.63 6.55 -9.69
N LYS A 115 13.29 6.55 -8.53
CA LYS A 115 14.68 6.13 -8.44
C LYS A 115 14.84 4.66 -8.08
N HIS A 116 13.82 4.07 -7.48
CA HIS A 116 13.89 2.69 -7.06
C HIS A 116 12.82 1.85 -7.75
N VAL A 117 12.54 2.17 -9.01
CA VAL A 117 11.50 1.50 -9.78
C VAL A 117 11.77 0.00 -9.89
N ASP A 118 13.04 -0.38 -10.04
CA ASP A 118 13.39 -1.81 -10.15
C ASP A 118 13.12 -2.53 -8.85
N TYR A 119 13.40 -1.90 -7.72
CA TYR A 119 13.14 -2.48 -6.42
C TYR A 119 11.64 -2.64 -6.18
N VAL A 120 10.86 -1.63 -6.58
CA VAL A 120 9.40 -1.69 -6.50
C VAL A 120 8.89 -2.85 -7.35
N ASP A 121 9.33 -2.93 -8.59
CA ASP A 121 8.86 -3.94 -9.52
C ASP A 121 9.23 -5.35 -9.05
N GLU A 122 10.42 -5.51 -8.51
CA GLU A 122 10.85 -6.80 -7.99
C GLU A 122 10.00 -7.21 -6.78
N THR A 123 9.72 -6.26 -5.90
CA THR A 123 8.88 -6.51 -4.72
C THR A 123 7.46 -6.92 -5.13
N VAL A 124 6.91 -6.20 -6.11
CA VAL A 124 5.57 -6.52 -6.63
C VAL A 124 5.55 -7.92 -7.23
N LYS A 125 6.58 -8.24 -8.02
CA LYS A 125 6.68 -9.54 -8.64
C LYS A 125 6.73 -10.66 -7.60
N GLN A 126 7.49 -10.46 -6.54
CA GLN A 126 7.61 -11.42 -5.47
C GLN A 126 6.26 -11.65 -4.78
N ILE A 127 5.53 -10.56 -4.50
CA ILE A 127 4.22 -10.65 -3.87
C ILE A 127 3.23 -11.38 -4.79
N ILE A 128 3.22 -11.05 -6.06
CA ILE A 128 2.31 -11.68 -7.02
C ILE A 128 2.61 -13.19 -7.11
N ASN A 129 3.88 -13.54 -7.12
CA ASN A 129 4.27 -14.96 -7.15
C ASN A 129 3.82 -15.68 -5.89
N ASP A 130 4.01 -15.07 -4.73
CA ASP A 130 3.59 -15.67 -3.45
C ASP A 130 2.08 -15.80 -3.40
N PHE A 131 1.38 -14.78 -3.87
CA PHE A 131 -0.07 -14.79 -3.91
C PHE A 131 -0.60 -15.92 -4.79
N ARG A 132 0.00 -16.11 -5.95
CA ARG A 132 -0.44 -17.14 -6.91
C ARG A 132 -0.04 -18.55 -6.50
N SER A 133 1.03 -18.65 -5.73
CA SER A 133 1.51 -19.95 -5.31
C SER A 133 0.92 -20.39 -3.99
N ALA A 134 0.24 -19.52 -3.28
CA ALA A 134 -0.35 -19.86 -2.00
C ALA A 134 -1.47 -20.83 -2.25
N PRO A 135 -1.25 -22.07 -2.06
CA PRO A 135 -2.18 -23.02 -2.58
C PRO A 135 -3.36 -23.20 -1.72
N SER A 136 -3.13 -23.80 -0.83
CA SER A 136 -4.11 -24.35 -0.08
C SER A 136 -4.88 -23.44 0.72
N ALA A 137 -4.29 -22.48 1.13
CA ALA A 137 -4.94 -21.57 1.96
C ALA A 137 -6.16 -21.04 1.31
N ASN A 138 -6.13 -21.00 0.04
CA ASN A 138 -7.19 -20.40 -0.66
C ASN A 138 -8.25 -21.32 -1.00
N THR A 139 -7.91 -22.47 -1.18
CA THR A 139 -8.83 -23.36 -1.68
C THR A 139 -9.53 -24.12 -0.66
N SER A 140 -9.18 -24.19 0.26
CA SER A 140 -9.73 -24.99 1.14
C SER A 140 -10.81 -25.02 1.63
N LYS A 141 -10.85 -24.77 1.04
CA LYS A 141 -11.51 -25.08 1.16
C LYS A 141 -12.08 -25.07 1.45
#